data_fb98c939d400af3281efc9e79f807a8f
#
_entry.id   fb98c939d400af3281efc9e79f807a8f
#
_cell.length_a   1.000
_cell.length_b   1.000
_cell.length_c   1.000
_cell.angle_alpha   90.00
_cell.angle_beta   90.00
_cell.angle_gamma   90.00
#
_symmetry.space_group_name_H-M   'P 1'
#
loop_
_entity.id
_entity.type
_entity.pdbx_description
1 polymer ?
#
loop_
_entity_poly.entity_id
_entity_poly.type
_entity_poly.pdbx_seq_one_letter_code
_entity_poly.pdbx_strand_id
1 'polypeptide(L)'
;MKQFKTIPNYPNYAINKRGDVYNKRLNILMKQRYDKHGYKRINLSKDNAKTTFYIHQLVARTHLKNDRNHPCVDHINAVRDDNRLENLRWCSFKENFWFFLLRATGGLRAK
;
A
#
# COMPACT_ATOMS: atom_id res chain seq x y z
N MET A 1 -0.05 15.43 -13.89
CA MET A 1 0.05 14.15 -13.16
C MET A 1 1.45 13.59 -13.06
N LYS A 2 2.44 14.47 -12.96
CA LYS A 2 3.82 14.01 -12.88
C LYS A 2 4.11 13.11 -11.71
N GLN A 3 3.37 13.23 -10.62
CA GLN A 3 3.62 12.43 -9.43
C GLN A 3 2.98 11.04 -9.48
N PHE A 4 2.14 10.82 -10.46
CA PHE A 4 1.47 9.53 -10.59
C PHE A 4 2.28 8.60 -11.47
N LYS A 5 2.39 7.35 -11.05
CA LYS A 5 3.09 6.31 -11.80
C LYS A 5 2.12 5.17 -12.07
N THR A 6 2.18 4.61 -13.27
CA THR A 6 1.32 3.50 -13.65
C THR A 6 1.51 2.31 -12.72
N ILE A 7 0.39 1.75 -12.24
CA ILE A 7 0.41 0.58 -11.38
C ILE A 7 0.80 -0.65 -12.21
N PRO A 8 1.79 -1.45 -11.76
CA PRO A 8 2.19 -2.65 -12.50
C PRO A 8 1.01 -3.57 -12.80
N ASN A 9 0.90 -4.03 -14.02
CA ASN A 9 -0.16 -4.91 -14.53
C ASN A 9 -1.54 -4.28 -14.64
N TYR A 10 -1.67 -2.99 -14.31
CA TYR A 10 -2.95 -2.27 -14.39
C TYR A 10 -2.74 -0.94 -15.12
N PRO A 11 -2.59 -0.99 -16.46
CA PRO A 11 -2.18 0.20 -17.23
C PRO A 11 -3.19 1.35 -17.22
N ASN A 12 -4.44 1.10 -16.86
CA ASN A 12 -5.44 2.16 -16.79
C ASN A 12 -5.44 2.93 -15.49
N TYR A 13 -4.55 2.57 -14.57
CA TYR A 13 -4.49 3.19 -13.24
C TYR A 13 -3.08 3.65 -12.92
N ALA A 14 -3.01 4.73 -12.15
CA ALA A 14 -1.74 5.24 -11.65
C ALA A 14 -1.89 5.61 -10.18
N ILE A 15 -0.80 5.60 -9.45
CA ILE A 15 -0.80 5.89 -8.01
C ILE A 15 0.36 6.83 -7.70
N ASN A 16 0.12 7.81 -6.82
CA ASN A 16 1.19 8.69 -6.38
C ASN A 16 1.83 8.15 -5.10
N LYS A 17 2.81 8.88 -4.58
CA LYS A 17 3.54 8.46 -3.39
C LYS A 17 2.78 8.65 -2.09
N ARG A 18 1.62 9.28 -2.13
CA ARG A 18 0.72 9.42 -0.98
C ARG A 18 -0.37 8.36 -0.94
N GLY A 19 -0.50 7.58 -2.02
CA GLY A 19 -1.52 6.55 -2.11
C GLY A 19 -2.79 6.96 -2.82
N ASP A 20 -2.84 8.13 -3.46
CA ASP A 20 -3.98 8.51 -4.28
C ASP A 20 -3.95 7.73 -5.58
N VAL A 21 -5.09 7.19 -6.00
CA VAL A 21 -5.22 6.37 -7.21
C VAL A 21 -6.03 7.13 -8.26
N TYR A 22 -5.47 7.17 -9.46
CA TYR A 22 -6.06 7.86 -10.58
C TYR A 22 -6.47 6.85 -11.65
N ASN A 23 -7.72 6.96 -12.11
CA ASN A 23 -8.22 6.18 -13.22
C ASN A 23 -8.00 6.97 -14.51
N LYS A 24 -7.06 6.53 -15.33
CA LYS A 24 -6.66 7.25 -16.55
C LYS A 24 -7.78 7.27 -17.58
N ARG A 25 -8.54 6.21 -17.66
CA ARG A 25 -9.59 6.10 -18.66
C ARG A 25 -10.75 7.03 -18.37
N LEU A 26 -11.14 7.13 -17.11
CA LEU A 26 -12.23 8.01 -16.68
C LEU A 26 -11.76 9.40 -16.29
N ASN A 27 -10.44 9.59 -16.15
CA ASN A 27 -9.82 10.87 -15.78
C ASN A 27 -10.33 11.37 -14.43
N ILE A 28 -10.36 10.49 -13.43
CA ILE A 28 -10.81 10.81 -12.08
C ILE A 28 -9.89 10.22 -11.02
N LEU A 29 -9.84 10.88 -9.87
CA LEU A 29 -9.29 10.29 -8.66
C LEU A 29 -10.33 9.35 -8.08
N MET A 30 -9.88 8.17 -7.68
CA MET A 30 -10.79 7.14 -7.21
C MET A 30 -10.98 7.21 -5.71
N LYS A 31 -12.20 6.91 -5.25
CA LYS A 31 -12.50 6.80 -3.83
C LYS A 31 -11.93 5.50 -3.28
N GLN A 32 -11.46 5.57 -2.05
CA GLN A 32 -10.93 4.42 -1.34
C GLN A 32 -11.86 4.06 -0.19
N ARG A 33 -11.84 2.81 0.20
CA ARG A 33 -12.69 2.30 1.29
C ARG A 33 -11.79 1.82 2.43
N TYR A 34 -12.31 1.89 3.65
CA TYR A 34 -11.67 1.25 4.79
C TYR A 34 -12.17 -0.17 4.95
N ASP A 35 -11.30 -1.08 5.30
CA ASP A 35 -11.75 -2.37 5.77
C ASP A 35 -12.04 -2.29 7.28
N LYS A 36 -12.46 -3.40 7.88
CA LYS A 36 -12.83 -3.40 9.30
C LYS A 36 -11.64 -3.20 10.24
N HIS A 37 -10.43 -3.26 9.73
CA HIS A 37 -9.21 -3.10 10.53
C HIS A 37 -8.54 -1.75 10.33
N GLY A 38 -9.12 -0.85 9.53
CA GLY A 38 -8.58 0.49 9.32
C GLY A 38 -7.62 0.61 8.15
N TYR A 39 -7.48 -0.42 7.33
CA TYR A 39 -6.68 -0.35 6.13
C TYR A 39 -7.51 0.17 4.97
N LYS A 40 -6.92 1.04 4.16
CA LYS A 40 -7.56 1.50 2.95
C LYS A 40 -7.37 0.53 1.80
N ARG A 41 -8.42 0.32 1.04
CA ARG A 41 -8.39 -0.57 -0.12
C ARG A 41 -9.20 -0.02 -1.27
N ILE A 42 -8.98 -0.59 -2.45
CA ILE A 42 -9.60 -0.15 -3.69
C ILE A 42 -9.76 -1.35 -4.62
N ASN A 43 -10.77 -1.27 -5.50
CA ASN A 43 -10.95 -2.26 -6.56
C ASN A 43 -10.37 -1.72 -7.85
N LEU A 44 -9.54 -2.53 -8.51
CA LEU A 44 -9.06 -2.25 -9.86
C LEU A 44 -9.66 -3.24 -10.83
N SER A 45 -10.05 -2.77 -12.00
CA SER A 45 -10.67 -3.60 -13.03
C SER A 45 -9.69 -3.84 -14.16
N LYS A 46 -9.67 -5.07 -14.66
CA LYS A 46 -8.87 -5.46 -15.81
C LYS A 46 -9.52 -6.67 -16.45
N ASP A 47 -9.73 -6.62 -17.76
CA ASP A 47 -10.31 -7.73 -18.52
C ASP A 47 -11.64 -8.19 -17.93
N ASN A 48 -12.50 -7.23 -17.58
CA ASN A 48 -13.83 -7.46 -17.01
C ASN A 48 -13.83 -8.12 -15.62
N ALA A 49 -12.70 -8.15 -14.95
CA ALA A 49 -12.60 -8.68 -13.60
C ALA A 49 -12.13 -7.59 -12.64
N LYS A 50 -12.74 -7.57 -11.46
CA LYS A 50 -12.33 -6.65 -10.39
C LYS A 50 -11.49 -7.40 -9.37
N THR A 51 -10.41 -6.76 -8.93
CA THR A 51 -9.56 -7.29 -7.87
C THR A 51 -9.41 -6.21 -6.81
N THR A 52 -9.53 -6.60 -5.55
CA THR A 52 -9.37 -5.69 -4.42
C THR A 52 -7.92 -5.67 -3.98
N PHE A 53 -7.38 -4.48 -3.81
CA PHE A 53 -6.01 -4.28 -3.36
C PHE A 53 -5.99 -3.37 -2.13
N TYR A 54 -5.02 -3.59 -1.27
CA TYR A 54 -4.70 -2.62 -0.22
C TYR A 54 -3.83 -1.50 -0.81
N ILE A 55 -4.12 -0.27 -0.41
CA ILE A 55 -3.41 0.90 -0.94
C ILE A 55 -1.92 0.84 -0.61
N HIS A 56 -1.56 0.47 0.62
CA HIS A 56 -0.14 0.40 0.99
C HIS A 56 0.63 -0.59 0.11
N GLN A 57 0.00 -1.70 -0.28
CA GLN A 57 0.64 -2.66 -1.17
C GLN A 57 0.82 -2.09 -2.57
N LEU A 58 -0.16 -1.33 -3.06
CA LEU A 58 -0.05 -0.71 -4.39
C LEU A 58 1.04 0.37 -4.42
N VAL A 59 1.14 1.18 -3.36
CA VAL A 59 2.21 2.17 -3.25
C VAL A 59 3.58 1.48 -3.28
N ALA A 60 3.74 0.45 -2.48
CA ALA A 60 5.01 -0.26 -2.39
C ALA A 60 5.36 -0.96 -3.71
N ARG A 61 4.41 -1.64 -4.33
CA ARG A 61 4.66 -2.31 -5.62
C ARG A 61 5.05 -1.35 -6.72
N THR A 62 4.51 -0.15 -6.69
CA THR A 62 4.71 0.83 -7.75
C THR A 62 5.96 1.67 -7.54
N HIS A 63 6.25 2.03 -6.30
CA HIS A 63 7.27 3.05 -6.01
C HIS A 63 8.46 2.54 -5.19
N LEU A 64 8.36 1.38 -4.55
CA LEU A 64 9.38 0.92 -3.61
C LEU A 64 10.03 -0.36 -4.10
N LYS A 65 11.32 -0.30 -4.34
CA LYS A 65 12.09 -1.48 -4.77
C LYS A 65 11.97 -2.60 -3.76
N ASN A 66 11.86 -3.83 -4.26
CA ASN A 66 11.73 -5.03 -3.43
C ASN A 66 12.84 -6.02 -3.82
N ASP A 67 14.09 -5.65 -3.56
CA ASP A 67 15.25 -6.42 -4.00
C ASP A 67 15.30 -7.81 -3.40
N ARG A 68 14.77 -7.98 -2.20
CA ARG A 68 14.76 -9.28 -1.51
C ARG A 68 13.49 -10.09 -1.75
N ASN A 69 12.62 -9.57 -2.60
CA ASN A 69 11.36 -10.23 -2.92
C ASN A 69 10.55 -10.56 -1.66
N HIS A 70 10.47 -9.60 -0.74
CA HIS A 70 9.70 -9.75 0.50
C HIS A 70 8.20 -9.75 0.22
N PRO A 71 7.42 -10.55 0.96
CA PRO A 71 5.99 -10.68 0.71
C PRO A 71 5.09 -9.65 1.40
N CYS A 72 5.59 -8.96 2.41
CA CYS A 72 4.76 -8.09 3.24
C CYS A 72 5.20 -6.64 3.14
N VAL A 73 4.23 -5.73 3.38
CA VAL A 73 4.48 -4.30 3.48
C VAL A 73 4.03 -3.84 4.86
N ASP A 74 4.91 -3.19 5.60
CA ASP A 74 4.63 -2.72 6.94
C ASP A 74 4.49 -1.19 6.97
N HIS A 75 3.56 -0.70 7.80
CA HIS A 75 3.44 0.73 8.10
C HIS A 75 4.39 1.04 9.26
N ILE A 76 5.45 1.77 8.98
CA ILE A 76 6.54 2.00 9.96
C ILE A 76 6.02 2.62 11.25
N ASN A 77 5.12 3.59 11.15
CA ASN A 77 4.55 4.26 12.33
C ASN A 77 3.33 3.54 12.92
N ALA A 78 2.98 2.38 12.39
CA ALA A 78 1.81 1.58 12.81
C ALA A 78 0.45 2.24 12.53
N VAL A 79 0.41 3.32 11.80
CA VAL A 79 -0.85 3.98 11.39
C VAL A 79 -1.29 3.37 10.07
N ARG A 80 -2.36 2.58 10.11
CA ARG A 80 -2.76 1.70 9.00
C ARG A 80 -3.25 2.39 7.75
N ASP A 81 -3.65 3.64 7.85
CA ASP A 81 -4.06 4.43 6.68
C ASP A 81 -3.05 5.51 6.29
N ASP A 82 -1.88 5.51 6.91
CA ASP A 82 -0.80 6.39 6.50
C ASP A 82 0.03 5.69 5.42
N ASN A 83 -0.43 5.80 4.18
CA ASN A 83 0.12 5.09 3.04
C ASN A 83 1.16 5.87 2.26
N ARG A 84 1.72 6.92 2.87
CA ARG A 84 2.83 7.65 2.24
C ARG A 84 4.02 6.72 2.06
N LEU A 85 4.69 6.84 0.93
CA LEU A 85 5.80 5.97 0.60
C LEU A 85 6.87 5.92 1.71
N GLU A 86 7.19 7.07 2.31
CA GLU A 86 8.21 7.13 3.36
C GLU A 86 7.81 6.40 4.63
N ASN A 87 6.54 6.02 4.77
CA ASN A 87 6.04 5.27 5.91
C ASN A 87 5.94 3.77 5.65
N LEU A 88 6.36 3.30 4.48
CA LEU A 88 6.20 1.90 4.09
C LEU A 88 7.55 1.23 3.94
N ARG A 89 7.58 -0.07 4.25
CA ARG A 89 8.76 -0.89 4.01
C ARG A 89 8.34 -2.30 3.64
N TRP A 90 9.10 -2.92 2.75
CA TRP A 90 8.95 -4.33 2.46
C TRP A 90 9.55 -5.13 3.61
N CYS A 91 8.94 -6.24 3.97
CA CYS A 91 9.46 -7.10 5.02
C CYS A 91 9.05 -8.56 4.80
N SER A 92 9.77 -9.46 5.46
CA SER A 92 9.44 -10.88 5.45
C SER A 92 8.25 -11.14 6.36
N PHE A 93 7.67 -12.35 6.26
CA PHE A 93 6.62 -12.76 7.20
C PHE A 93 7.13 -12.74 8.64
N LYS A 94 8.36 -13.18 8.84
CA LYS A 94 8.97 -13.22 10.17
C LYS A 94 9.15 -11.82 10.74
N GLU A 95 9.66 -10.90 9.94
CA GLU A 95 9.81 -9.50 10.36
C GLU A 95 8.47 -8.86 10.65
N ASN A 96 7.48 -9.12 9.81
CA ASN A 96 6.14 -8.57 10.00
C ASN A 96 5.54 -9.02 11.32
N PHE A 97 5.68 -10.30 11.66
CA PHE A 97 5.23 -10.84 12.93
C PHE A 97 5.99 -10.22 14.10
N TRP A 98 7.29 -10.03 13.95
CA TRP A 98 8.13 -9.41 14.96
C TRP A 98 7.68 -7.98 15.24
N PHE A 99 7.40 -7.20 14.20
CA PHE A 99 6.88 -5.84 14.35
C PHE A 99 5.55 -5.83 15.10
N PHE A 100 4.67 -6.78 14.78
CA PHE A 100 3.40 -6.92 15.47
C PHE A 100 3.61 -7.19 16.96
N LEU A 101 4.50 -8.10 17.31
CA LEU A 101 4.78 -8.42 18.71
C LEU A 101 5.33 -7.21 19.46
N LEU A 102 6.25 -6.47 18.86
CA LEU A 102 6.83 -5.30 19.49
C LEU A 102 5.77 -4.25 19.81
N ARG A 103 4.85 -4.06 18.90
CA ARG A 103 3.75 -3.11 19.11
C ARG A 103 2.78 -3.59 20.18
N ALA A 104 2.45 -4.87 20.16
CA ALA A 104 1.51 -5.45 21.11
C ALA A 104 2.04 -5.40 22.54
N THR A 105 3.34 -5.57 22.73
CA THR A 105 3.96 -5.56 24.05
C THR A 105 4.39 -4.17 24.48
N GLY A 106 4.51 -3.25 23.54
CA GLY A 106 5.06 -1.92 23.80
C GLY A 106 6.52 -1.93 24.19
N GLY A 107 7.17 -3.10 24.06
CA GLY A 107 8.49 -3.30 24.62
C GLY A 107 9.60 -2.47 24.02
N LEU A 108 9.62 -2.29 22.75
CA LEU A 108 10.73 -1.61 22.08
C LEU A 108 10.40 -0.23 21.59
N ARG A 109 9.29 0.28 22.02
CA ARG A 109 8.88 1.58 21.61
C ARG A 109 9.63 2.67 22.29
N ALA A 110 10.19 2.35 23.31
CA ALA A 110 10.78 3.30 24.14
C ALA A 110 11.66 4.27 23.48
N LYS A 111 11.74 4.40 23.63
CA LYS A 111 12.50 4.94 23.31
C LYS A 111 12.70 5.50 23.01
#